data_596cb21639e88d5f1736e90e9a09d836
#
_entry.id   596cb21639e88d5f1736e90e9a09d836
#
_cell.length_a   1.000
_cell.length_b   1.000
_cell.length_c   1.000
_cell.angle_alpha   90.00
_cell.angle_beta   90.00
_cell.angle_gamma   90.00
#
_symmetry.space_group_name_H-M   'P 1'
#
loop_
_entity.id
_entity.type
_entity.pdbx_description
1 polymer ?
#
loop_
_entity_poly.entity_id
_entity_poly.type
_entity_poly.pdbx_seq_one_letter_code
_entity_poly.pdbx_strand_id
1 'polypeptide(L)'
;VARTRSVYYVKDEELRADLQEILTMLYGVARGEEPSGDIEPLSLREYARNMTAPHRMDLMISSILDEGGNWNCSLKCRNCYAAGQPAAGGKELSTQEWYEIIDRCRRAGICQLTFTGGEPTMRSDLAELVRHARWFVTRLNTNGTMLTGELCEALYEASLDSVQITLYSGDAGIHNRLVGADLPGSTGNWEKTAAGLENALKAGLNVSVNTPLCRENRDYIRTLAFLNRAGVRYVTCSGLIETGKAESGDSQLTVEEMNSLLREAIAFCSQHGMELSFTSPGRADKKVLEELGIAVPMCGACLSNMAVAPDGSVVPCQSWLGEGAALGNMRKDSWKKIWNHPSCKAIREMSEEEALYCPLRKEKTAEGKEAAENGHHRSKV
;
A
#
# COMPACT_ATOMS: atom_id res chain seq x y z
N VAL A 1 -2.84 -18.93 18.37
CA VAL A 1 -2.10 -20.15 18.67
C VAL A 1 -2.40 -21.25 17.65
N ALA A 2 -3.65 -21.77 17.55
CA ALA A 2 -3.99 -22.87 16.65
C ALA A 2 -3.63 -22.56 15.18
N ARG A 3 -3.96 -21.36 14.67
CA ARG A 3 -3.64 -20.91 13.32
C ARG A 3 -2.13 -20.82 13.10
N THR A 4 -1.39 -20.21 14.01
CA THR A 4 0.07 -20.07 13.93
C THR A 4 0.74 -21.43 13.90
N ARG A 5 0.32 -22.34 14.77
CA ARG A 5 0.82 -23.72 14.81
C ARG A 5 0.63 -24.44 13.47
N SER A 6 -0.52 -24.28 12.83
CA SER A 6 -0.80 -24.98 11.55
C SER A 6 0.06 -24.47 10.40
N VAL A 7 0.57 -23.24 10.49
CA VAL A 7 1.40 -22.61 9.44
C VAL A 7 2.89 -22.85 9.68
N TYR A 8 3.35 -22.73 10.92
CA TYR A 8 4.78 -22.71 11.26
C TYR A 8 5.31 -24.01 11.90
N TYR A 9 4.45 -25.01 12.11
CA TYR A 9 4.81 -26.32 12.68
C TYR A 9 5.53 -26.23 14.04
N VAL A 10 5.19 -25.23 14.85
CA VAL A 10 5.74 -25.04 16.21
C VAL A 10 4.90 -25.81 17.24
N LYS A 11 5.51 -26.19 18.34
CA LYS A 11 4.77 -26.81 19.44
C LYS A 11 3.96 -25.76 20.21
N ASP A 12 2.80 -26.19 20.74
CA ASP A 12 1.91 -25.30 21.51
C ASP A 12 2.61 -24.69 22.73
N GLU A 13 3.43 -25.46 23.41
CA GLU A 13 4.15 -25.03 24.62
C GLU A 13 5.18 -23.94 24.28
N GLU A 14 5.98 -24.14 23.25
CA GLU A 14 6.96 -23.17 22.77
C GLU A 14 6.27 -21.86 22.34
N LEU A 15 5.24 -21.95 21.52
CA LEU A 15 4.50 -20.78 21.05
C LEU A 15 3.82 -20.02 22.20
N ARG A 16 3.30 -20.72 23.22
CA ARG A 16 2.71 -20.06 24.38
C ARG A 16 3.76 -19.38 25.26
N ALA A 17 4.93 -19.99 25.42
CA ALA A 17 6.04 -19.41 26.16
C ALA A 17 6.53 -18.11 25.48
N ASP A 18 6.78 -18.14 24.16
CA ASP A 18 7.19 -16.97 23.37
C ASP A 18 6.15 -15.84 23.44
N LEU A 19 4.86 -16.18 23.27
CA LEU A 19 3.78 -15.20 23.38
C LEU A 19 3.68 -14.60 24.79
N GLN A 20 3.88 -15.40 25.85
CA GLN A 20 3.84 -14.93 27.22
C GLN A 20 5.01 -13.97 27.49
N GLU A 21 6.20 -14.27 26.99
CA GLU A 21 7.39 -13.42 27.10
C GLU A 21 7.17 -12.07 26.40
N ILE A 22 6.72 -12.09 25.15
CA ILE A 22 6.42 -10.87 24.37
C ILE A 22 5.34 -10.04 25.08
N LEU A 23 4.25 -10.63 25.53
CA LEU A 23 3.19 -9.93 26.23
C LEU A 23 3.69 -9.33 27.55
N THR A 24 4.51 -10.05 28.31
CA THR A 24 5.10 -9.54 29.57
C THR A 24 5.96 -8.32 29.32
N MET A 25 6.81 -8.37 28.29
CA MET A 25 7.64 -7.24 27.87
C MET A 25 6.78 -6.02 27.43
N LEU A 26 5.75 -6.24 26.60
CA LEU A 26 4.84 -5.18 26.17
C LEU A 26 4.08 -4.53 27.34
N TYR A 27 3.64 -5.35 28.32
CA TYR A 27 3.00 -4.84 29.52
C TYR A 27 3.96 -4.01 30.38
N GLY A 28 5.24 -4.41 30.49
CA GLY A 28 6.28 -3.65 31.18
C GLY A 28 6.46 -2.27 30.53
N VAL A 29 6.67 -2.25 29.22
CA VAL A 29 6.82 -0.97 28.45
C VAL A 29 5.58 -0.09 28.58
N ALA A 30 4.37 -0.64 28.54
CA ALA A 30 3.13 0.12 28.73
C ALA A 30 2.99 0.74 30.13
N ARG A 31 3.72 0.26 31.13
CA ARG A 31 3.80 0.82 32.49
C ARG A 31 4.99 1.77 32.70
N GLY A 32 5.77 2.04 31.63
CA GLY A 32 6.95 2.87 31.69
C GLY A 32 8.20 2.12 32.21
N GLU A 33 8.18 0.78 32.28
CA GLU A 33 9.36 -0.03 32.55
C GLU A 33 10.26 -0.04 31.30
N GLU A 34 11.56 0.10 31.50
CA GLU A 34 12.50 -0.06 30.38
C GLU A 34 12.51 -1.53 29.91
N PRO A 35 12.53 -1.79 28.59
CA PRO A 35 12.64 -3.15 28.09
C PRO A 35 13.92 -3.80 28.62
N SER A 36 13.83 -5.04 29.10
CA SER A 36 14.99 -5.80 29.56
C SER A 36 15.86 -6.18 28.37
N GLY A 37 16.94 -5.43 28.18
CA GLY A 37 17.95 -5.64 27.14
C GLY A 37 18.39 -4.32 26.51
N ASP A 38 19.66 -4.24 26.14
CA ASP A 38 20.23 -3.13 25.36
C ASP A 38 19.68 -3.15 23.93
N ILE A 39 18.42 -2.75 23.75
CA ILE A 39 17.84 -2.57 22.42
C ILE A 39 18.07 -1.12 22.03
N GLU A 40 19.14 -0.84 21.31
CA GLU A 40 19.26 0.41 20.57
C GLU A 40 18.28 0.37 19.39
N PRO A 41 17.30 1.29 19.35
CA PRO A 41 16.38 1.36 18.22
C PRO A 41 17.12 1.84 16.98
N LEU A 42 17.45 0.90 16.10
CA LEU A 42 18.01 1.24 14.78
C LEU A 42 16.91 1.84 13.89
N SER A 43 17.21 2.94 13.24
CA SER A 43 16.38 3.42 12.15
C SER A 43 16.37 2.39 11.00
N LEU A 44 15.30 2.35 10.22
CA LEU A 44 15.22 1.46 9.05
C LEU A 44 16.42 1.65 8.10
N ARG A 45 16.97 2.86 8.00
CA ARG A 45 18.12 3.17 7.13
C ARG A 45 19.43 2.65 7.68
N GLU A 46 19.66 2.71 8.97
CA GLU A 46 20.81 2.08 9.61
C GLU A 46 20.78 0.56 9.42
N TYR A 47 19.58 -0.03 9.57
CA TYR A 47 19.37 -1.46 9.34
C TYR A 47 19.48 -1.85 7.85
N ALA A 48 19.23 -0.93 6.92
CA ALA A 48 19.19 -1.17 5.47
C ALA A 48 20.44 -1.87 4.92
N ARG A 49 21.60 -1.60 5.49
CA ARG A 49 22.88 -2.22 5.08
C ARG A 49 22.89 -3.74 5.28
N ASN A 50 22.11 -4.23 6.24
CA ASN A 50 22.01 -5.65 6.59
C ASN A 50 20.81 -6.33 5.90
N MET A 51 19.95 -5.59 5.20
CA MET A 51 18.79 -6.15 4.52
C MET A 51 19.19 -6.92 3.27
N THR A 52 18.58 -8.07 3.08
CA THR A 52 18.69 -8.91 1.89
C THR A 52 17.44 -8.88 1.01
N ALA A 53 16.36 -8.30 1.52
CA ALA A 53 15.06 -8.15 0.86
C ALA A 53 14.25 -7.01 1.51
N PRO A 54 13.23 -6.44 0.84
CA PRO A 54 12.30 -5.52 1.46
C PRO A 54 11.41 -6.26 2.47
N HIS A 55 10.84 -5.54 3.42
CA HIS A 55 9.89 -6.13 4.35
C HIS A 55 8.60 -6.59 3.64
N ARG A 56 8.17 -5.83 2.61
CA ARG A 56 6.93 -6.05 1.88
C ARG A 56 7.16 -6.11 0.37
N MET A 57 6.45 -7.05 -0.29
CA MET A 57 6.30 -7.10 -1.73
C MET A 57 4.83 -6.90 -2.10
N ASP A 58 4.54 -5.88 -2.91
CA ASP A 58 3.22 -5.65 -3.46
C ASP A 58 3.08 -6.46 -4.76
N LEU A 59 2.16 -7.41 -4.82
CA LEU A 59 1.90 -8.26 -5.98
C LEU A 59 0.74 -7.66 -6.78
N MET A 60 1.02 -7.09 -7.94
CA MET A 60 0.02 -6.57 -8.85
C MET A 60 -0.55 -7.72 -9.68
N ILE A 61 -1.43 -8.50 -9.04
CA ILE A 61 -1.95 -9.75 -9.62
C ILE A 61 -2.96 -9.52 -10.75
N SER A 62 -3.50 -8.31 -10.87
CA SER A 62 -4.40 -7.92 -11.96
C SER A 62 -3.87 -6.68 -12.69
N SER A 63 -4.07 -6.65 -13.99
CA SER A 63 -3.65 -5.56 -14.86
C SER A 63 -4.68 -4.41 -14.88
N ILE A 64 -4.23 -3.20 -15.19
CA ILE A 64 -5.13 -2.07 -15.46
C ILE A 64 -5.77 -2.21 -16.85
N LEU A 65 -5.00 -2.71 -17.83
CA LEU A 65 -5.46 -2.95 -19.18
C LEU A 65 -5.20 -4.42 -19.55
N ASP A 66 -6.12 -5.04 -20.29
CA ASP A 66 -5.92 -6.36 -20.88
C ASP A 66 -4.95 -6.32 -22.09
N GLU A 67 -4.70 -7.47 -22.72
CA GLU A 67 -3.81 -7.58 -23.89
C GLU A 67 -4.33 -6.78 -25.10
N GLY A 68 -5.63 -6.55 -25.19
CA GLY A 68 -6.27 -5.75 -26.23
C GLY A 68 -6.29 -4.24 -25.93
N GLY A 69 -5.71 -3.82 -24.81
CA GLY A 69 -5.71 -2.42 -24.37
C GLY A 69 -7.02 -1.94 -23.77
N ASN A 70 -7.95 -2.86 -23.48
CA ASN A 70 -9.20 -2.51 -22.80
C ASN A 70 -8.97 -2.37 -21.30
N TRP A 71 -9.76 -1.50 -20.68
CA TRP A 71 -9.66 -1.26 -19.24
C TRP A 71 -10.10 -2.50 -18.44
N ASN A 72 -9.16 -3.08 -17.66
CA ASN A 72 -9.33 -4.30 -16.88
C ASN A 72 -9.39 -4.01 -15.37
N CYS A 73 -10.31 -3.16 -14.96
CA CYS A 73 -10.62 -2.85 -13.56
C CYS A 73 -12.10 -2.50 -13.47
N SER A 74 -12.76 -2.84 -12.37
CA SER A 74 -14.18 -2.51 -12.15
C SER A 74 -14.46 -1.01 -12.05
N LEU A 75 -13.45 -0.20 -11.72
CA LEU A 75 -13.51 1.26 -11.62
C LEU A 75 -12.62 1.93 -12.67
N LYS A 76 -12.96 3.16 -13.03
CA LYS A 76 -12.22 4.00 -13.99
C LYS A 76 -11.76 5.29 -13.36
N CYS A 77 -11.14 5.20 -12.18
CA CYS A 77 -10.77 6.32 -11.33
C CYS A 77 -10.10 7.46 -12.10
N ARG A 78 -10.55 8.71 -11.86
CA ARG A 78 -10.04 9.92 -12.52
C ARG A 78 -8.57 10.20 -12.18
N ASN A 79 -8.15 9.80 -10.97
CA ASN A 79 -6.79 9.98 -10.46
C ASN A 79 -6.04 8.64 -10.33
N CYS A 80 -6.31 7.66 -11.21
CA CYS A 80 -5.62 6.38 -11.17
C CYS A 80 -4.13 6.53 -11.48
N TYR A 81 -3.28 6.27 -10.49
CA TYR A 81 -1.82 6.40 -10.62
C TYR A 81 -1.20 5.40 -11.59
N ALA A 82 -1.84 4.23 -11.78
CA ALA A 82 -1.33 3.15 -12.62
C ALA A 82 -1.80 3.25 -14.08
N ALA A 83 -2.86 4.01 -14.36
CA ALA A 83 -3.42 4.11 -15.70
C ALA A 83 -2.45 4.78 -16.68
N GLY A 84 -2.23 4.15 -17.84
CA GLY A 84 -1.32 4.66 -18.86
C GLY A 84 0.16 4.38 -18.60
N GLN A 85 0.52 3.76 -17.48
CA GLN A 85 1.90 3.37 -17.22
C GLN A 85 2.22 2.00 -17.84
N PRO A 86 3.38 1.83 -18.52
CA PRO A 86 3.72 0.62 -19.29
C PRO A 86 3.67 -0.68 -18.48
N ALA A 87 4.21 -0.67 -17.26
CA ALA A 87 4.28 -1.87 -16.44
C ALA A 87 2.94 -2.23 -15.75
N ALA A 88 1.90 -1.40 -15.86
CA ALA A 88 0.61 -1.65 -15.22
C ALA A 88 -0.37 -2.46 -16.08
N GLY A 89 -0.06 -2.70 -17.35
CA GLY A 89 -0.92 -3.38 -18.32
C GLY A 89 -0.34 -4.69 -18.83
N GLY A 90 -1.09 -5.35 -19.70
CA GLY A 90 -0.66 -6.53 -20.42
C GLY A 90 -1.21 -7.84 -19.87
N LYS A 91 -0.62 -8.92 -20.32
CA LYS A 91 -1.07 -10.28 -19.97
C LYS A 91 -0.82 -10.59 -18.50
N GLU A 92 -1.88 -10.96 -17.80
CA GLU A 92 -1.79 -11.43 -16.43
C GLU A 92 -1.15 -12.82 -16.35
N LEU A 93 -0.34 -13.03 -15.33
CA LEU A 93 0.21 -14.32 -15.01
C LEU A 93 -0.88 -15.29 -14.51
N SER A 94 -0.71 -16.57 -14.81
CA SER A 94 -1.55 -17.64 -14.31
C SER A 94 -1.37 -17.85 -12.80
N THR A 95 -2.31 -18.57 -12.17
CA THR A 95 -2.22 -18.98 -10.76
C THR A 95 -0.90 -19.66 -10.43
N GLN A 96 -0.45 -20.61 -11.30
CA GLN A 96 0.79 -21.33 -11.08
C GLN A 96 2.02 -20.42 -11.15
N GLU A 97 2.04 -19.47 -12.07
CA GLU A 97 3.12 -18.49 -12.19
C GLU A 97 3.19 -17.56 -10.96
N TRP A 98 2.03 -17.18 -10.38
CA TRP A 98 1.98 -16.44 -9.13
C TRP A 98 2.44 -17.29 -7.94
N TYR A 99 2.13 -18.60 -7.89
CA TYR A 99 2.69 -19.48 -6.86
C TYR A 99 4.21 -19.50 -6.89
N GLU A 100 4.81 -19.61 -8.09
CA GLU A 100 6.26 -19.55 -8.25
C GLU A 100 6.85 -18.22 -7.72
N ILE A 101 6.19 -17.09 -7.98
CA ILE A 101 6.61 -15.76 -7.49
C ILE A 101 6.50 -15.70 -5.97
N ILE A 102 5.38 -16.16 -5.38
CA ILE A 102 5.18 -16.19 -3.92
C ILE A 102 6.27 -17.04 -3.25
N ASP A 103 6.57 -18.21 -3.80
CA ASP A 103 7.64 -19.08 -3.29
C ASP A 103 9.03 -18.43 -3.40
N ARG A 104 9.27 -17.68 -4.46
CA ARG A 104 10.52 -16.90 -4.60
C ARG A 104 10.60 -15.76 -3.60
N CYS A 105 9.52 -15.07 -3.32
CA CYS A 105 9.44 -14.06 -2.25
C CYS A 105 9.81 -14.68 -0.89
N ARG A 106 9.29 -15.88 -0.58
CA ARG A 106 9.64 -16.60 0.64
C ARG A 106 11.13 -16.92 0.73
N ARG A 107 11.71 -17.46 -0.36
CA ARG A 107 13.15 -17.76 -0.41
C ARG A 107 14.03 -16.52 -0.34
N ALA A 108 13.53 -15.37 -0.78
CA ALA A 108 14.22 -14.08 -0.67
C ALA A 108 14.23 -13.50 0.76
N GLY A 109 13.39 -14.03 1.65
CA GLY A 109 13.27 -13.54 3.03
C GLY A 109 12.26 -12.39 3.20
N ILE A 110 11.37 -12.19 2.21
CA ILE A 110 10.28 -11.20 2.32
C ILE A 110 9.26 -11.73 3.33
N CYS A 111 8.79 -10.85 4.23
CA CYS A 111 7.90 -11.25 5.33
C CYS A 111 6.43 -10.92 5.07
N GLN A 112 6.14 -9.91 4.25
CA GLN A 112 4.79 -9.44 3.98
C GLN A 112 4.50 -9.39 2.48
N LEU A 113 3.29 -9.82 2.09
CA LEU A 113 2.77 -9.66 0.73
C LEU A 113 1.50 -8.82 0.73
N THR A 114 1.37 -7.94 -0.25
CA THR A 114 0.14 -7.19 -0.51
C THR A 114 -0.39 -7.58 -1.89
N PHE A 115 -1.57 -8.16 -1.95
CA PHE A 115 -2.26 -8.40 -3.21
C PHE A 115 -2.93 -7.12 -3.68
N THR A 116 -2.60 -6.68 -4.89
CA THR A 116 -3.06 -5.42 -5.48
C THR A 116 -3.09 -5.55 -7.02
N GLY A 117 -3.15 -4.43 -7.73
CA GLY A 117 -3.12 -4.37 -9.19
C GLY A 117 -4.11 -3.35 -9.72
N GLY A 118 -4.85 -3.69 -10.77
CA GLY A 118 -6.03 -2.96 -11.19
C GLY A 118 -7.11 -3.13 -10.14
N GLU A 119 -7.75 -4.30 -10.13
CA GLU A 119 -8.62 -4.74 -9.04
C GLU A 119 -8.42 -6.23 -8.79
N PRO A 120 -7.73 -6.62 -7.70
CA PRO A 120 -7.38 -8.02 -7.45
C PRO A 120 -8.59 -8.93 -7.23
N THR A 121 -9.72 -8.40 -6.76
CA THR A 121 -10.95 -9.18 -6.56
C THR A 121 -11.66 -9.57 -7.85
N MET A 122 -11.21 -9.07 -9.01
CA MET A 122 -11.67 -9.56 -10.31
C MET A 122 -11.06 -10.93 -10.68
N ARG A 123 -10.02 -11.38 -9.99
CA ARG A 123 -9.44 -12.71 -10.19
C ARG A 123 -10.21 -13.75 -9.39
N SER A 124 -10.66 -14.79 -10.07
CA SER A 124 -11.40 -15.91 -9.44
C SER A 124 -10.53 -16.77 -8.53
N ASP A 125 -9.20 -16.78 -8.73
CA ASP A 125 -8.21 -17.53 -7.96
C ASP A 125 -7.62 -16.76 -6.77
N LEU A 126 -8.11 -15.54 -6.46
CA LEU A 126 -7.55 -14.70 -5.39
C LEU A 126 -7.46 -15.43 -4.04
N ALA A 127 -8.51 -16.14 -3.62
CA ALA A 127 -8.51 -16.86 -2.36
C ALA A 127 -7.48 -18.02 -2.34
N GLU A 128 -7.20 -18.62 -3.50
CA GLU A 128 -6.18 -19.65 -3.64
C GLU A 128 -4.78 -19.04 -3.52
N LEU A 129 -4.53 -17.88 -4.13
CA LEU A 129 -3.27 -17.14 -4.03
C LEU A 129 -2.99 -16.74 -2.57
N VAL A 130 -4.01 -16.21 -1.87
CA VAL A 130 -3.90 -15.88 -0.44
C VAL A 130 -3.60 -17.11 0.40
N ARG A 131 -4.27 -18.23 0.15
CA ARG A 131 -4.03 -19.50 0.85
C ARG A 131 -2.61 -20.01 0.63
N HIS A 132 -2.07 -19.90 -0.59
CA HIS A 132 -0.68 -20.24 -0.89
C HIS A 132 0.32 -19.35 -0.14
N ALA A 133 -0.04 -18.08 0.05
CA ALA A 133 0.77 -17.07 0.74
C ALA A 133 0.63 -17.09 2.27
N ARG A 134 -0.08 -18.02 2.89
CA ARG A 134 -0.39 -18.04 4.34
C ARG A 134 0.83 -18.03 5.28
N TRP A 135 2.02 -18.26 4.75
CA TRP A 135 3.28 -18.11 5.51
C TRP A 135 3.63 -16.65 5.80
N PHE A 136 3.21 -15.74 4.91
CA PHE A 136 3.46 -14.30 5.03
C PHE A 136 2.39 -13.61 5.87
N VAL A 137 2.71 -12.40 6.33
CA VAL A 137 1.66 -11.43 6.67
C VAL A 137 1.05 -10.95 5.36
N THR A 138 -0.24 -11.18 5.17
CA THR A 138 -0.94 -10.93 3.91
C THR A 138 -1.90 -9.76 4.01
N ARG A 139 -1.87 -8.89 3.01
CA ARG A 139 -2.80 -7.78 2.85
C ARG A 139 -3.45 -7.83 1.48
N LEU A 140 -4.71 -7.44 1.41
CA LEU A 140 -5.42 -7.16 0.16
C LEU A 140 -5.69 -5.65 0.06
N ASN A 141 -5.26 -5.00 -1.03
CA ASN A 141 -5.68 -3.65 -1.38
C ASN A 141 -6.71 -3.74 -2.51
N THR A 142 -7.92 -3.25 -2.26
CA THR A 142 -9.06 -3.36 -3.18
C THR A 142 -9.90 -2.10 -3.20
N ASN A 143 -10.66 -1.89 -4.26
CA ASN A 143 -11.71 -0.88 -4.31
C ASN A 143 -13.01 -1.33 -3.61
N GLY A 144 -13.10 -2.59 -3.20
CA GLY A 144 -14.20 -3.16 -2.43
C GLY A 144 -15.46 -3.53 -3.23
N THR A 145 -15.55 -3.16 -4.52
CA THR A 145 -16.80 -3.30 -5.28
C THR A 145 -17.21 -4.75 -5.54
N MET A 146 -16.29 -5.70 -5.42
CA MET A 146 -16.52 -7.12 -5.66
C MET A 146 -16.35 -7.98 -4.39
N LEU A 147 -16.26 -7.37 -3.21
CA LEU A 147 -16.22 -8.07 -1.93
C LEU A 147 -17.62 -8.58 -1.56
N THR A 148 -18.01 -9.72 -2.15
CA THR A 148 -19.22 -10.44 -1.72
C THR A 148 -19.01 -11.12 -0.37
N GLY A 149 -20.11 -11.52 0.30
CA GLY A 149 -20.01 -12.27 1.55
C GLY A 149 -19.19 -13.56 1.38
N GLU A 150 -19.46 -14.32 0.31
CA GLU A 150 -18.75 -15.56 0.00
C GLU A 150 -17.25 -15.34 -0.23
N LEU A 151 -16.87 -14.28 -0.96
CA LEU A 151 -15.46 -13.97 -1.17
C LEU A 151 -14.79 -13.56 0.14
N CYS A 152 -15.44 -12.75 0.98
CA CYS A 152 -14.89 -12.35 2.28
C CYS A 152 -14.68 -13.56 3.21
N GLU A 153 -15.64 -14.50 3.25
CA GLU A 153 -15.50 -15.75 4.00
C GLU A 153 -14.35 -16.61 3.47
N ALA A 154 -14.24 -16.77 2.15
CA ALA A 154 -13.16 -17.51 1.52
C ALA A 154 -11.77 -16.90 1.79
N LEU A 155 -11.66 -15.55 1.81
CA LEU A 155 -10.44 -14.83 2.15
C LEU A 155 -10.08 -15.00 3.64
N TYR A 156 -11.07 -14.94 4.52
CA TYR A 156 -10.89 -15.20 5.95
C TYR A 156 -10.37 -16.62 6.19
N GLU A 157 -10.99 -17.64 5.57
CA GLU A 157 -10.55 -19.04 5.64
C GLU A 157 -9.18 -19.25 4.98
N ALA A 158 -8.85 -18.50 3.95
CA ALA A 158 -7.53 -18.51 3.31
C ALA A 158 -6.43 -17.90 4.19
N SER A 159 -6.80 -17.31 5.34
CA SER A 159 -5.89 -16.66 6.28
C SER A 159 -5.38 -15.28 5.82
N LEU A 160 -6.22 -14.50 5.14
CA LEU A 160 -5.93 -13.09 4.89
C LEU A 160 -5.84 -12.33 6.22
N ASP A 161 -4.70 -11.64 6.46
CA ASP A 161 -4.47 -10.93 7.73
C ASP A 161 -5.18 -9.57 7.77
N SER A 162 -5.24 -8.86 6.64
CA SER A 162 -5.90 -7.56 6.57
C SER A 162 -6.40 -7.22 5.17
N VAL A 163 -7.46 -6.40 5.10
CA VAL A 163 -7.93 -5.80 3.86
C VAL A 163 -7.93 -4.28 3.99
N GLN A 164 -7.40 -3.59 2.98
CA GLN A 164 -7.49 -2.15 2.85
C GLN A 164 -8.44 -1.82 1.70
N ILE A 165 -9.54 -1.15 2.01
CA ILE A 165 -10.53 -0.73 1.02
C ILE A 165 -10.30 0.74 0.67
N THR A 166 -10.26 1.07 -0.62
CA THR A 166 -10.16 2.45 -1.09
C THR A 166 -11.55 3.08 -1.18
N LEU A 167 -11.80 4.10 -0.37
CA LEU A 167 -13.04 4.89 -0.40
C LEU A 167 -12.68 6.38 -0.55
N TYR A 168 -13.07 6.99 -1.67
CA TYR A 168 -12.77 8.41 -1.91
C TYR A 168 -13.65 9.37 -1.11
N SER A 169 -14.88 9.00 -0.79
CA SER A 169 -15.78 9.83 0.02
C SER A 169 -16.89 9.01 0.65
N GLY A 170 -17.37 9.43 1.81
CA GLY A 170 -18.64 8.99 2.40
C GLY A 170 -19.87 9.57 1.68
N ASP A 171 -19.67 10.52 0.76
CA ASP A 171 -20.72 11.02 -0.14
C ASP A 171 -20.68 10.25 -1.46
N ALA A 172 -21.82 9.61 -1.81
CA ALA A 172 -21.94 8.79 -3.01
C ALA A 172 -21.65 9.59 -4.30
N GLY A 173 -22.13 10.82 -4.38
CA GLY A 173 -21.93 11.67 -5.57
C GLY A 173 -20.46 12.04 -5.79
N ILE A 174 -19.73 12.38 -4.73
CA ILE A 174 -18.30 12.69 -4.78
C ILE A 174 -17.51 11.42 -5.12
N HIS A 175 -17.77 10.32 -4.42
CA HIS A 175 -17.10 9.04 -4.66
C HIS A 175 -17.29 8.62 -6.12
N ASN A 176 -18.54 8.57 -6.60
CA ASN A 176 -18.88 8.08 -7.95
C ASN A 176 -18.20 8.91 -9.05
N ARG A 177 -18.11 10.24 -8.89
CA ARG A 177 -17.34 11.07 -9.83
C ARG A 177 -15.85 10.71 -9.83
N LEU A 178 -15.24 10.54 -8.65
CA LEU A 178 -13.80 10.27 -8.54
C LEU A 178 -13.41 8.88 -9.04
N VAL A 179 -14.28 7.89 -8.84
CA VAL A 179 -14.04 6.52 -9.35
C VAL A 179 -14.48 6.33 -10.80
N GLY A 180 -15.08 7.35 -11.42
CA GLY A 180 -15.56 7.28 -12.80
C GLY A 180 -16.69 6.28 -12.98
N ALA A 181 -17.63 6.20 -12.03
CA ALA A 181 -18.78 5.31 -12.09
C ALA A 181 -19.71 5.61 -13.27
N ASP A 182 -19.69 6.86 -13.74
CA ASP A 182 -20.43 7.37 -14.89
C ASP A 182 -19.77 7.06 -16.25
N LEU A 183 -18.53 6.55 -16.24
CA LEU A 183 -17.77 6.29 -17.46
C LEU A 183 -18.14 4.93 -18.08
N PRO A 184 -18.13 4.83 -19.43
CA PRO A 184 -18.41 3.57 -20.13
C PRO A 184 -17.51 2.42 -19.65
N GLY A 185 -18.12 1.26 -19.38
CA GLY A 185 -17.43 0.06 -18.91
C GLY A 185 -17.01 0.11 -17.44
N SER A 186 -17.38 1.14 -16.65
CA SER A 186 -17.35 1.08 -15.21
C SER A 186 -18.48 0.19 -14.69
N THR A 187 -18.17 -0.71 -13.75
CA THR A 187 -19.17 -1.63 -13.15
C THR A 187 -19.27 -1.44 -11.64
N GLY A 188 -18.46 -0.55 -11.06
CA GLY A 188 -18.41 -0.24 -9.64
C GLY A 188 -18.96 1.15 -9.32
N ASN A 189 -19.41 1.34 -8.10
CA ASN A 189 -19.92 2.59 -7.55
C ASN A 189 -19.84 2.60 -6.03
N TRP A 190 -20.25 3.70 -5.40
CA TRP A 190 -20.23 3.87 -3.96
C TRP A 190 -21.02 2.78 -3.21
N GLU A 191 -22.19 2.44 -3.68
CA GLU A 191 -23.07 1.45 -3.05
C GLU A 191 -22.40 0.08 -2.99
N LYS A 192 -21.71 -0.33 -4.06
CA LYS A 192 -20.96 -1.59 -4.11
C LYS A 192 -19.75 -1.57 -3.18
N THR A 193 -19.00 -0.45 -3.14
CA THR A 193 -17.85 -0.30 -2.22
C THR A 193 -18.33 -0.32 -0.77
N ALA A 194 -19.43 0.36 -0.43
CA ALA A 194 -20.01 0.37 0.90
C ALA A 194 -20.51 -1.03 1.33
N ALA A 195 -21.18 -1.74 0.42
CA ALA A 195 -21.61 -3.12 0.66
C ALA A 195 -20.40 -4.06 0.87
N GLY A 196 -19.35 -3.91 0.07
CA GLY A 196 -18.12 -4.68 0.23
C GLY A 196 -17.41 -4.41 1.57
N LEU A 197 -17.42 -3.17 2.02
CA LEU A 197 -16.92 -2.80 3.35
C LEU A 197 -17.72 -3.51 4.45
N GLU A 198 -19.05 -3.49 4.37
CA GLU A 198 -19.91 -4.16 5.32
C GLU A 198 -19.71 -5.69 5.33
N ASN A 199 -19.61 -6.30 4.15
CA ASN A 199 -19.32 -7.74 4.02
C ASN A 199 -17.98 -8.12 4.66
N ALA A 200 -16.93 -7.34 4.41
CA ALA A 200 -15.60 -7.58 4.99
C ALA A 200 -15.62 -7.51 6.53
N LEU A 201 -16.31 -6.51 7.09
CA LEU A 201 -16.46 -6.38 8.54
C LEU A 201 -17.29 -7.54 9.12
N LYS A 202 -18.40 -7.94 8.48
CA LYS A 202 -19.24 -9.07 8.91
C LYS A 202 -18.48 -10.41 8.87
N ALA A 203 -17.62 -10.62 7.89
CA ALA A 203 -16.78 -11.81 7.80
C ALA A 203 -15.65 -11.85 8.84
N GLY A 204 -15.47 -10.81 9.65
CA GLY A 204 -14.43 -10.71 10.67
C GLY A 204 -13.04 -10.44 10.12
N LEU A 205 -12.93 -9.92 8.89
CA LEU A 205 -11.65 -9.46 8.35
C LEU A 205 -11.16 -8.21 9.09
N ASN A 206 -9.84 -8.09 9.24
CA ASN A 206 -9.24 -6.87 9.78
C ASN A 206 -9.24 -5.78 8.70
N VAL A 207 -10.18 -4.84 8.80
CA VAL A 207 -10.46 -3.83 7.79
C VAL A 207 -9.79 -2.51 8.12
N SER A 208 -9.10 -1.94 7.13
CA SER A 208 -8.71 -0.54 7.09
C SER A 208 -9.28 0.13 5.84
N VAL A 209 -9.50 1.45 5.90
CA VAL A 209 -9.95 2.21 4.73
C VAL A 209 -8.92 3.27 4.39
N ASN A 210 -8.52 3.33 3.10
CA ASN A 210 -7.67 4.38 2.58
C ASN A 210 -8.48 5.40 1.78
N THR A 211 -8.27 6.68 2.05
CA THR A 211 -8.84 7.78 1.27
C THR A 211 -7.72 8.57 0.60
N PRO A 212 -7.54 8.46 -0.74
CA PRO A 212 -6.70 9.38 -1.48
C PRO A 212 -7.34 10.78 -1.49
N LEU A 213 -6.72 11.73 -0.81
CA LEU A 213 -7.24 13.09 -0.65
C LEU A 213 -6.90 13.95 -1.86
N CYS A 214 -7.90 14.68 -2.32
CA CYS A 214 -7.82 15.62 -3.43
C CYS A 214 -8.80 16.80 -3.21
N ARG A 215 -8.78 17.79 -4.11
CA ARG A 215 -9.64 18.97 -3.96
C ARG A 215 -11.13 18.65 -3.94
N GLU A 216 -11.55 17.60 -4.65
CA GLU A 216 -12.95 17.23 -4.77
C GLU A 216 -13.52 16.54 -3.52
N ASN A 217 -12.66 15.91 -2.70
CA ASN A 217 -13.08 15.20 -1.47
C ASN A 217 -12.48 15.78 -0.19
N ARG A 218 -12.11 17.06 -0.19
CA ARG A 218 -11.52 17.74 0.96
C ARG A 218 -12.43 17.81 2.19
N ASP A 219 -13.74 17.59 2.07
CA ASP A 219 -14.64 17.34 3.22
C ASP A 219 -14.43 15.91 3.76
N TYR A 220 -13.21 15.66 4.27
CA TYR A 220 -12.81 14.34 4.75
C TYR A 220 -13.52 13.94 6.04
N ILE A 221 -13.91 14.89 6.87
CA ILE A 221 -14.66 14.63 8.13
C ILE A 221 -15.98 13.90 7.84
N ARG A 222 -16.65 14.23 6.76
CA ARG A 222 -17.87 13.51 6.35
C ARG A 222 -17.59 12.04 6.04
N THR A 223 -16.43 11.76 5.44
CA THR A 223 -15.98 10.38 5.17
C THR A 223 -15.65 9.66 6.47
N LEU A 224 -14.91 10.28 7.38
CA LEU A 224 -14.59 9.71 8.68
C LEU A 224 -15.86 9.42 9.51
N ALA A 225 -16.83 10.33 9.49
CA ALA A 225 -18.12 10.12 10.17
C ALA A 225 -18.90 8.94 9.58
N PHE A 226 -18.86 8.73 8.27
CA PHE A 226 -19.43 7.54 7.63
C PHE A 226 -18.70 6.27 8.10
N LEU A 227 -17.37 6.25 8.05
CA LEU A 227 -16.55 5.11 8.43
C LEU A 227 -16.70 4.74 9.92
N ASN A 228 -16.79 5.75 10.80
CA ASN A 228 -17.04 5.54 12.22
C ASN A 228 -18.39 4.84 12.46
N ARG A 229 -19.46 5.31 11.80
CA ARG A 229 -20.78 4.64 11.89
C ARG A 229 -20.78 3.22 11.32
N ALA A 230 -19.94 2.94 10.32
CA ALA A 230 -19.76 1.60 9.79
C ALA A 230 -18.91 0.68 10.70
N GLY A 231 -18.30 1.21 11.78
CA GLY A 231 -17.48 0.44 12.71
C GLY A 231 -16.01 0.31 12.29
N VAL A 232 -15.54 1.10 11.33
CA VAL A 232 -14.13 1.11 10.93
C VAL A 232 -13.30 1.85 11.98
N ARG A 233 -12.24 1.21 12.49
CA ARG A 233 -11.34 1.80 13.48
C ARG A 233 -10.04 2.32 12.87
N TYR A 234 -9.54 1.67 11.83
CA TYR A 234 -8.26 1.97 11.21
C TYR A 234 -8.48 2.68 9.87
N VAL A 235 -8.04 3.92 9.79
CA VAL A 235 -8.14 4.72 8.57
C VAL A 235 -6.77 5.21 8.15
N THR A 236 -6.54 5.24 6.85
CA THR A 236 -5.38 5.87 6.25
C THR A 236 -5.83 6.95 5.28
N CYS A 237 -5.03 7.98 5.13
CA CYS A 237 -5.19 8.93 4.05
C CYS A 237 -3.86 9.20 3.35
N SER A 238 -3.94 9.61 2.12
CA SER A 238 -2.77 9.90 1.27
C SER A 238 -3.07 11.09 0.37
N GLY A 239 -2.06 11.83 -0.07
CA GLY A 239 -2.19 12.68 -1.24
C GLY A 239 -2.19 11.83 -2.52
N LEU A 240 -2.49 12.46 -3.66
CA LEU A 240 -2.41 11.78 -4.94
C LEU A 240 -0.95 11.51 -5.32
N ILE A 241 -0.72 10.41 -6.02
CA ILE A 241 0.57 10.10 -6.63
C ILE A 241 0.52 10.66 -8.05
N GLU A 242 1.43 11.59 -8.38
CA GLU A 242 1.43 12.34 -9.65
C GLU A 242 1.96 11.51 -10.82
N THR A 243 1.36 10.35 -11.04
CA THR A 243 1.61 9.46 -12.17
C THR A 243 0.28 9.00 -12.78
N GLY A 244 0.33 8.44 -13.96
CA GLY A 244 -0.87 8.01 -14.66
C GLY A 244 -1.86 9.15 -14.91
N LYS A 245 -3.14 8.94 -14.58
CA LYS A 245 -4.17 9.99 -14.76
C LYS A 245 -4.03 11.16 -13.77
N ALA A 246 -3.29 10.99 -12.68
CA ALA A 246 -3.02 12.07 -11.73
C ALA A 246 -1.78 12.91 -12.09
N GLU A 247 -1.16 12.66 -13.23
CA GLU A 247 0.12 13.28 -13.66
C GLU A 247 0.06 14.81 -13.77
N SER A 248 -1.08 15.40 -14.12
CA SER A 248 -1.25 16.86 -14.18
C SER A 248 -1.13 17.55 -12.82
N GLY A 249 -1.44 16.82 -11.74
CA GLY A 249 -1.47 17.35 -10.38
C GLY A 249 -2.57 18.38 -10.12
N ASP A 250 -3.54 18.55 -11.03
CA ASP A 250 -4.56 19.61 -10.93
C ASP A 250 -5.53 19.41 -9.76
N SER A 251 -5.80 18.15 -9.42
CA SER A 251 -6.64 17.78 -8.24
C SER A 251 -5.87 17.70 -6.94
N GLN A 252 -4.55 17.92 -6.93
CA GLN A 252 -3.71 17.80 -5.74
C GLN A 252 -3.99 18.95 -4.75
N LEU A 253 -4.07 18.61 -3.46
CA LEU A 253 -4.09 19.59 -2.37
C LEU A 253 -2.71 20.23 -2.18
N THR A 254 -2.67 21.49 -1.77
CA THR A 254 -1.44 22.11 -1.30
C THR A 254 -1.02 21.51 0.05
N VAL A 255 0.22 21.79 0.48
CA VAL A 255 0.71 21.34 1.80
C VAL A 255 -0.11 21.97 2.91
N GLU A 256 -0.46 23.26 2.79
CA GLU A 256 -1.27 24.00 3.77
C GLU A 256 -2.69 23.42 3.87
N GLU A 257 -3.33 23.14 2.72
CA GLU A 257 -4.65 22.50 2.68
C GLU A 257 -4.59 21.11 3.33
N MET A 258 -3.54 20.31 3.05
CA MET A 258 -3.35 19.00 3.67
C MET A 258 -3.12 19.10 5.17
N ASN A 259 -2.29 20.03 5.64
CA ASN A 259 -2.03 20.29 7.05
C ASN A 259 -3.32 20.63 7.82
N SER A 260 -4.15 21.52 7.27
CA SER A 260 -5.45 21.88 7.87
C SER A 260 -6.35 20.66 7.99
N LEU A 261 -6.45 19.88 6.90
CA LEU A 261 -7.29 18.70 6.81
C LEU A 261 -6.86 17.59 7.80
N LEU A 262 -5.55 17.40 7.97
CA LEU A 262 -5.01 16.44 8.93
C LEU A 262 -5.29 16.85 10.39
N ARG A 263 -5.21 18.15 10.74
CA ARG A 263 -5.56 18.64 12.07
C ARG A 263 -7.01 18.32 12.42
N GLU A 264 -7.94 18.60 11.52
CA GLU A 264 -9.36 18.29 11.71
C GLU A 264 -9.60 16.77 11.80
N ALA A 265 -8.97 15.99 10.91
CA ALA A 265 -9.13 14.55 10.85
C ALA A 265 -8.62 13.83 12.11
N ILE A 266 -7.46 14.24 12.65
CA ILE A 266 -6.91 13.69 13.89
C ILE A 266 -7.79 14.03 15.08
N ALA A 267 -8.27 15.28 15.16
CA ALA A 267 -9.18 15.69 16.24
C ALA A 267 -10.46 14.84 16.21
N PHE A 268 -11.04 14.62 15.03
CA PHE A 268 -12.20 13.75 14.87
C PHE A 268 -11.89 12.31 15.29
N CYS A 269 -10.81 11.72 14.77
CA CYS A 269 -10.44 10.33 15.04
C CYS A 269 -10.21 10.10 16.55
N SER A 270 -9.49 11.00 17.21
CA SER A 270 -9.24 10.93 18.66
C SER A 270 -10.53 10.94 19.48
N GLN A 271 -11.51 11.77 19.11
CA GLN A 271 -12.82 11.84 19.78
C GLN A 271 -13.67 10.58 19.60
N HIS A 272 -13.44 9.82 18.53
CA HIS A 272 -14.25 8.67 18.16
C HIS A 272 -13.53 7.32 18.30
N GLY A 273 -12.33 7.29 18.88
CA GLY A 273 -11.55 6.06 19.08
C GLY A 273 -11.13 5.41 17.77
N MET A 274 -10.90 6.22 16.73
CA MET A 274 -10.33 5.79 15.45
C MET A 274 -8.83 6.10 15.41
N GLU A 275 -8.09 5.30 14.67
CA GLU A 275 -6.67 5.49 14.41
C GLU A 275 -6.44 5.95 12.96
N LEU A 276 -5.77 7.10 12.78
CA LEU A 276 -5.47 7.66 11.47
C LEU A 276 -3.98 7.63 11.19
N SER A 277 -3.60 7.13 10.01
CA SER A 277 -2.24 7.20 9.48
C SER A 277 -2.22 8.00 8.18
N PHE A 278 -1.18 8.82 8.01
CA PHE A 278 -0.89 9.53 6.76
C PHE A 278 0.29 8.86 6.05
N THR A 279 0.20 8.64 4.72
CA THR A 279 1.13 7.75 4.01
C THR A 279 1.88 8.38 2.83
N SER A 280 1.77 9.71 2.62
CA SER A 280 2.39 10.36 1.45
C SER A 280 3.58 11.24 1.82
N PRO A 281 4.82 10.82 1.50
CA PRO A 281 6.01 11.62 1.74
C PRO A 281 5.95 13.01 1.08
N GLY A 282 6.27 14.05 1.83
CA GLY A 282 6.36 15.43 1.37
C GLY A 282 5.03 16.12 1.01
N ARG A 283 3.88 15.53 1.43
CA ARG A 283 2.54 16.11 1.19
C ARG A 283 1.95 16.84 2.40
N ALA A 284 2.62 16.81 3.52
CA ALA A 284 2.33 17.59 4.72
C ALA A 284 3.64 18.01 5.39
N ASP A 285 3.61 19.04 6.21
CA ASP A 285 4.78 19.51 6.94
C ASP A 285 5.17 18.52 8.02
N LYS A 286 6.47 18.19 8.09
CA LYS A 286 7.04 17.31 9.11
C LYS A 286 6.67 17.78 10.51
N LYS A 287 6.81 19.08 10.81
CA LYS A 287 6.47 19.66 12.13
C LYS A 287 5.00 19.47 12.48
N VAL A 288 4.10 19.64 11.53
CA VAL A 288 2.66 19.44 11.73
C VAL A 288 2.35 17.98 12.04
N LEU A 289 2.98 17.03 11.33
CA LEU A 289 2.79 15.61 11.58
C LEU A 289 3.30 15.22 12.99
N GLU A 290 4.46 15.69 13.38
CA GLU A 290 5.05 15.48 14.71
C GLU A 290 4.15 16.08 15.83
N GLU A 291 3.64 17.32 15.67
CA GLU A 291 2.69 17.96 16.59
C GLU A 291 1.39 17.15 16.75
N LEU A 292 0.95 16.49 15.68
CA LEU A 292 -0.26 15.67 15.66
C LEU A 292 -0.03 14.23 16.17
N GLY A 293 1.22 13.86 16.49
CA GLY A 293 1.56 12.49 16.87
C GLY A 293 1.44 11.47 15.72
N ILE A 294 1.49 11.94 14.46
CA ILE A 294 1.46 11.08 13.27
C ILE A 294 2.90 10.79 12.83
N ALA A 295 3.18 9.54 12.53
CA ALA A 295 4.47 9.16 11.95
C ALA A 295 4.73 9.91 10.63
N VAL A 296 5.90 10.51 10.49
CA VAL A 296 6.31 11.20 9.27
C VAL A 296 6.55 10.16 8.16
N PRO A 297 5.79 10.18 7.06
CA PRO A 297 5.96 9.19 6.01
C PRO A 297 7.26 9.43 5.24
N MET A 298 7.97 8.36 4.96
CA MET A 298 9.20 8.36 4.16
C MET A 298 9.06 7.44 2.97
N CYS A 299 9.77 7.74 1.88
CA CYS A 299 9.82 6.86 0.72
C CYS A 299 10.46 5.52 1.09
N GLY A 300 9.69 4.45 0.94
CA GLY A 300 10.14 3.08 1.21
C GLY A 300 10.54 2.29 -0.04
N ALA A 301 10.57 2.91 -1.22
CA ALA A 301 10.90 2.25 -2.47
C ALA A 301 12.27 1.57 -2.40
N CYS A 302 12.38 0.33 -2.86
CA CYS A 302 13.59 -0.51 -2.78
C CYS A 302 14.17 -0.71 -1.36
N LEU A 303 13.52 -0.22 -0.32
CA LEU A 303 13.93 -0.34 1.08
C LEU A 303 12.91 -1.19 1.86
N SER A 304 11.80 -0.59 2.27
CA SER A 304 10.77 -1.31 3.01
C SER A 304 9.76 -2.01 2.11
N ASN A 305 9.59 -1.57 0.87
CA ASN A 305 8.66 -2.17 -0.10
C ASN A 305 9.21 -2.14 -1.53
N MET A 306 8.79 -3.13 -2.30
CA MET A 306 8.94 -3.23 -3.75
C MET A 306 7.65 -3.79 -4.34
N ALA A 307 7.52 -3.84 -5.66
CA ALA A 307 6.35 -4.46 -6.28
C ALA A 307 6.74 -5.39 -7.43
N VAL A 308 5.89 -6.38 -7.68
CA VAL A 308 5.90 -7.24 -8.86
C VAL A 308 4.73 -6.82 -9.74
N ALA A 309 5.03 -6.36 -10.94
CA ALA A 309 4.05 -5.97 -11.96
C ALA A 309 3.31 -7.19 -12.55
N PRO A 310 2.20 -7.00 -13.28
CA PRO A 310 1.38 -8.11 -13.80
C PRO A 310 2.12 -9.11 -14.70
N ASP A 311 3.22 -8.71 -15.34
CA ASP A 311 4.07 -9.55 -16.18
C ASP A 311 5.24 -10.23 -15.43
N GLY A 312 5.32 -10.03 -14.11
CA GLY A 312 6.39 -10.53 -13.26
C GLY A 312 7.62 -9.64 -13.16
N SER A 313 7.63 -8.47 -13.80
CA SER A 313 8.69 -7.47 -13.66
C SER A 313 8.71 -6.88 -12.24
N VAL A 314 9.89 -6.72 -11.66
CA VAL A 314 10.05 -6.11 -10.33
C VAL A 314 10.34 -4.63 -10.48
N VAL A 315 9.58 -3.80 -9.75
CA VAL A 315 9.68 -2.33 -9.78
C VAL A 315 9.92 -1.77 -8.36
N PRO A 316 10.45 -0.55 -8.22
CA PRO A 316 10.80 0.03 -6.92
C PRO A 316 9.63 0.13 -5.92
N CYS A 317 8.43 0.41 -6.40
CA CYS A 317 7.17 0.39 -5.63
C CYS A 317 5.98 0.25 -6.59
N GLN A 318 4.80 -0.07 -6.06
CA GLN A 318 3.57 -0.26 -6.85
C GLN A 318 3.14 0.95 -7.71
N SER A 319 3.68 2.13 -7.45
CA SER A 319 3.35 3.35 -8.19
C SER A 319 4.41 3.73 -9.24
N TRP A 320 5.55 3.07 -9.21
CA TRP A 320 6.68 3.34 -10.10
C TRP A 320 6.68 2.37 -11.28
N LEU A 321 5.80 2.62 -12.23
CA LEU A 321 5.46 1.70 -13.33
C LEU A 321 5.82 2.27 -14.72
N GLY A 322 6.58 3.38 -14.76
CA GLY A 322 7.02 4.05 -15.98
C GLY A 322 8.09 3.28 -16.77
N GLU A 323 8.47 3.81 -17.91
CA GLU A 323 9.55 3.25 -18.72
C GLU A 323 10.86 3.15 -17.92
N GLY A 324 11.57 2.03 -18.09
CA GLY A 324 12.85 1.80 -17.42
C GLY A 324 12.77 1.53 -15.90
N ALA A 325 11.56 1.45 -15.33
CA ALA A 325 11.38 1.17 -13.90
C ALA A 325 11.74 -0.27 -13.49
N ALA A 326 11.75 -1.22 -14.42
CA ALA A 326 11.99 -2.62 -14.13
C ALA A 326 13.43 -2.88 -13.67
N LEU A 327 13.57 -3.48 -12.49
CA LEU A 327 14.83 -3.88 -11.85
C LEU A 327 15.24 -5.31 -12.23
N GLY A 328 14.39 -6.01 -12.95
CA GLY A 328 14.49 -7.40 -13.38
C GLY A 328 13.10 -8.04 -13.39
N ASN A 329 13.04 -9.37 -13.56
CA ASN A 329 11.77 -10.10 -13.57
C ASN A 329 11.84 -11.25 -12.56
N MET A 330 10.82 -11.34 -11.67
CA MET A 330 10.81 -12.29 -10.55
C MET A 330 10.84 -13.75 -11.01
N ARG A 331 10.41 -14.07 -12.22
CA ARG A 331 10.41 -15.42 -12.78
C ARG A 331 11.72 -15.77 -13.49
N LYS A 332 12.38 -14.78 -14.10
CA LYS A 332 13.52 -14.98 -15.01
C LYS A 332 14.86 -14.75 -14.34
N ASP A 333 14.92 -13.79 -13.41
CA ASP A 333 16.16 -13.36 -12.77
C ASP A 333 16.32 -13.94 -11.36
N SER A 334 17.54 -14.06 -10.87
CA SER A 334 17.80 -14.38 -9.47
C SER A 334 17.47 -13.19 -8.58
N TRP A 335 16.98 -13.45 -7.36
CA TRP A 335 16.71 -12.38 -6.39
C TRP A 335 17.95 -11.50 -6.13
N LYS A 336 19.12 -12.12 -6.03
CA LYS A 336 20.40 -11.42 -5.84
C LYS A 336 20.66 -10.40 -6.95
N LYS A 337 20.34 -10.71 -8.22
CA LYS A 337 20.49 -9.79 -9.37
C LYS A 337 19.53 -8.61 -9.23
N ILE A 338 18.26 -8.85 -8.88
CA ILE A 338 17.22 -7.83 -8.70
C ILE A 338 17.60 -6.90 -7.53
N TRP A 339 17.91 -7.47 -6.38
CA TRP A 339 18.22 -6.72 -5.16
C TRP A 339 19.47 -5.86 -5.30
N ASN A 340 20.45 -6.33 -6.08
CA ASN A 340 21.70 -5.62 -6.36
C ASN A 340 21.68 -4.84 -7.67
N HIS A 341 20.54 -4.66 -8.31
CA HIS A 341 20.43 -3.80 -9.49
C HIS A 341 20.90 -2.38 -9.15
N PRO A 342 21.69 -1.69 -10.01
CA PRO A 342 22.23 -0.37 -9.71
C PRO A 342 21.17 0.63 -9.27
N SER A 343 20.06 0.72 -10.00
CA SER A 343 18.94 1.60 -9.65
C SER A 343 18.28 1.22 -8.32
N CYS A 344 18.17 -0.10 -8.00
CA CYS A 344 17.64 -0.55 -6.72
C CYS A 344 18.52 -0.11 -5.55
N LYS A 345 19.84 -0.19 -5.70
CA LYS A 345 20.80 0.29 -4.71
C LYS A 345 20.72 1.80 -4.54
N ALA A 346 20.74 2.55 -5.63
CA ALA A 346 20.69 4.01 -5.60
C ALA A 346 19.42 4.53 -4.89
N ILE A 347 18.24 3.92 -5.17
CA ILE A 347 16.99 4.28 -4.51
C ILE A 347 17.02 3.91 -3.01
N ARG A 348 17.56 2.75 -2.65
CA ARG A 348 17.65 2.30 -1.25
C ARG A 348 18.65 3.14 -0.43
N GLU A 349 19.65 3.67 -1.06
CA GLU A 349 20.73 4.46 -0.44
C GLU A 349 20.42 5.96 -0.39
N MET A 350 19.23 6.40 -0.79
CA MET A 350 18.79 7.78 -0.60
C MET A 350 18.96 8.22 0.87
N SER A 351 19.34 9.46 1.09
CA SER A 351 19.41 10.04 2.43
C SER A 351 18.04 10.12 3.10
N GLU A 352 18.00 10.36 4.41
CA GLU A 352 16.72 10.59 5.10
C GLU A 352 16.00 11.81 4.57
N GLU A 353 16.71 12.88 4.27
CA GLU A 353 16.16 14.10 3.68
C GLU A 353 15.50 13.84 2.33
N GLU A 354 16.18 13.14 1.43
CA GLU A 354 15.62 12.75 0.13
C GLU A 354 14.38 11.87 0.28
N ALA A 355 14.38 10.97 1.25
CA ALA A 355 13.25 10.06 1.48
C ALA A 355 12.01 10.71 2.12
N LEU A 356 12.13 11.91 2.67
CA LEU A 356 10.96 12.71 3.09
C LEU A 356 10.07 13.07 1.89
N TYR A 357 10.56 12.91 0.66
CA TYR A 357 9.83 13.23 -0.56
C TYR A 357 9.66 11.98 -1.43
N CYS A 358 8.53 11.90 -2.14
CA CYS A 358 8.32 10.85 -3.13
C CYS A 358 9.06 11.22 -4.43
N PRO A 359 9.97 10.36 -4.96
CA PRO A 359 10.67 10.66 -6.22
C PRO A 359 9.76 10.78 -7.45
N LEU A 360 8.52 10.30 -7.35
CA LEU A 360 7.50 10.42 -8.40
C LEU A 360 6.73 11.74 -8.33
N ARG A 361 7.00 12.58 -7.32
CA ARG A 361 6.39 13.89 -7.19
C ARG A 361 6.98 14.85 -8.22
N LYS A 362 6.12 15.51 -8.97
CA LYS A 362 6.53 16.62 -9.86
C LYS A 362 6.58 17.91 -9.05
N GLU A 363 7.75 18.50 -8.92
CA GLU A 363 7.87 19.82 -8.31
C GLU A 363 7.33 20.90 -9.26
N LYS A 364 6.26 21.57 -8.86
CA LYS A 364 5.77 22.80 -9.50
C LYS A 364 6.46 24.02 -8.87
N THR A 365 7.78 24.10 -8.85
CA THR A 365 8.49 25.28 -8.35
C THR A 365 9.35 25.90 -9.45
N ALA A 366 9.36 27.25 -9.50
CA ALA A 366 10.23 28.00 -10.40
C ALA A 366 11.74 27.76 -10.13
N GLU A 367 12.07 27.17 -8.96
CA GLU A 367 13.44 26.82 -8.54
C GLU A 367 13.86 25.41 -9.01
N GLY A 368 12.92 24.51 -9.34
CA GLY A 368 13.22 23.15 -9.80
C GLY A 368 13.76 23.04 -11.23
N LYS A 369 13.74 24.10 -12.01
CA LYS A 369 14.32 24.09 -13.36
C LYS A 369 15.85 23.99 -13.35
N GLU A 370 16.52 24.57 -12.38
CA GLU A 370 17.99 24.52 -12.29
C GLU A 370 18.52 23.16 -11.79
N ALA A 371 17.78 22.44 -10.93
CA ALA A 371 18.19 21.12 -10.43
C ALA A 371 18.05 20.01 -11.48
N ALA A 372 17.00 20.06 -12.32
CA ALA A 372 16.79 19.08 -13.39
C ALA A 372 17.80 19.22 -14.54
N GLU A 373 18.26 20.42 -14.85
CA GLU A 373 19.29 20.67 -15.88
C GLU A 373 20.67 20.23 -15.41
N ASN A 374 20.99 20.35 -14.12
CA ASN A 374 22.28 19.92 -13.55
C ASN A 374 22.36 18.41 -13.33
N GLY A 375 21.24 17.69 -13.20
CA GLY A 375 21.19 16.23 -13.06
C GLY A 375 21.47 15.47 -14.36
N HIS A 376 21.21 16.08 -15.52
CA HIS A 376 21.43 15.47 -16.84
C HIS A 376 22.89 15.52 -17.33
N HIS A 377 23.76 16.25 -16.64
CA HIS A 377 25.18 16.38 -17.03
C HIS A 377 26.12 15.39 -16.31
N ARG A 378 25.62 14.56 -15.38
CA ARG A 378 26.45 13.58 -14.65
C ARG A 378 26.33 12.13 -15.13
N SER A 379 25.59 11.84 -16.21
CA SER A 379 25.49 10.47 -16.75
C SER A 379 26.18 10.27 -18.11
N LYS A 380 27.24 11.04 -18.39
CA LYS A 380 28.15 10.78 -19.52
C LYS A 380 29.60 10.93 -19.04
N VAL A 381 30.07 9.94 -18.27
CA VAL A 381 31.48 9.51 -18.23
C VAL A 381 31.47 8.02 -17.88
#